data_3c65797eb27db81229355742cc330249
#
_entry.id   3c65797eb27db81229355742cc330249
#
_cell.length_a   1.000
_cell.length_b   1.000
_cell.length_c   1.000
_cell.angle_alpha   90.00
_cell.angle_beta   90.00
_cell.angle_gamma   90.00
#
_symmetry.space_group_name_H-M   'P 1'
#
loop_
_entity.id
_entity.type
_entity.pdbx_description
1 polymer ?
#
loop_
_entity_poly.entity_id
_entity_poly.type
_entity_poly.pdbx_seq_one_letter_code
_entity_poly.pdbx_strand_id
1 'polypeptide(L)'
;AGSRQLAAGVSALIDSNLQQLAGMAALATQLQTSARETAGTNSATGFYLPPQANADRRFVDVARQFVSPDGHTVRYAIQTSFDPYSTEAMQLADTITDVALAARPNTTLQDSNIATAGFPAINADLQRLLTEDFRLLALATLTIVGLILILLLRALIAPLYLLGTVILNYTAALGIGVLIFQHILKTEIAWPVPLLAFIVLVAVGADYNMLLISRLREESQNNIRIGVLRTVTNTGSVITSAGLIFAASMFGLMAGSISIMTQVGLIIGIGLLLDTFIVRTIVVPAIATLLGKTSWWPNNETV
;
A
#
# COMPACT_ATOMS: atom_id res chain seq x y z
N ALA A 1 6.43 9.37 28.49
CA ALA A 1 5.63 8.36 29.22
C ALA A 1 4.95 7.38 28.25
N GLY A 2 4.29 7.85 27.18
CA GLY A 2 3.54 6.99 26.25
C GLY A 2 4.38 5.96 25.48
N SER A 3 5.61 6.29 25.07
CA SER A 3 6.49 5.35 24.35
C SER A 3 6.94 4.17 25.22
N ARG A 4 7.13 4.38 26.52
CA ARG A 4 7.45 3.30 27.46
C ARG A 4 6.26 2.37 27.74
N GLN A 5 5.04 2.93 27.79
CA GLN A 5 3.82 2.14 27.92
C GLN A 5 3.54 1.29 26.66
N LEU A 6 3.78 1.87 25.48
CA LEU A 6 3.66 1.13 24.21
C LEU A 6 4.69 0.00 24.12
N ALA A 7 5.96 0.25 24.50
CA ALA A 7 7.00 -0.78 24.54
C ALA A 7 6.66 -1.91 25.52
N ALA A 8 6.15 -1.58 26.71
CA ALA A 8 5.70 -2.57 27.70
C ALA A 8 4.50 -3.39 27.19
N GLY A 9 3.55 -2.74 26.49
CA GLY A 9 2.41 -3.42 25.89
C GLY A 9 2.82 -4.38 24.77
N VAL A 10 3.76 -3.97 23.91
CA VAL A 10 4.33 -4.82 22.86
C VAL A 10 5.09 -6.00 23.45
N SER A 11 5.91 -5.79 24.50
CA SER A 11 6.61 -6.89 25.18
C SER A 11 5.62 -7.88 25.80
N ALA A 12 4.56 -7.42 26.45
CA ALA A 12 3.54 -8.29 27.02
C ALA A 12 2.77 -9.10 25.95
N LEU A 13 2.52 -8.52 24.77
CA LEU A 13 1.96 -9.23 23.64
C LEU A 13 2.90 -10.29 23.07
N ILE A 14 4.19 -9.98 22.97
CA ILE A 14 5.22 -10.94 22.53
C ILE A 14 5.31 -12.11 23.51
N ASP A 15 5.37 -11.85 24.81
CA ASP A 15 5.44 -12.88 25.85
C ASP A 15 4.18 -13.76 25.85
N SER A 16 2.99 -13.16 25.69
CA SER A 16 1.74 -13.87 25.55
C SER A 16 1.72 -14.78 24.30
N ASN A 17 2.20 -14.28 23.16
CA ASN A 17 2.32 -15.06 21.94
C ASN A 17 3.33 -16.21 22.07
N LEU A 18 4.47 -15.98 22.73
CA LEU A 18 5.46 -17.02 22.98
C LEU A 18 4.92 -18.12 23.90
N GLN A 19 4.14 -17.76 24.93
CA GLN A 19 3.47 -18.73 25.77
C GLN A 19 2.41 -19.55 25.00
N GLN A 20 1.64 -18.91 24.12
CA GLN A 20 0.69 -19.61 23.25
C GLN A 20 1.40 -20.56 22.27
N LEU A 21 2.52 -20.14 21.70
CA LEU A 21 3.34 -20.99 20.81
C LEU A 21 3.92 -22.20 21.54
N ALA A 22 4.41 -22.01 22.75
CA ALA A 22 4.90 -23.10 23.60
C ALA A 22 3.78 -24.10 23.96
N GLY A 23 2.58 -23.60 24.26
CA GLY A 23 1.39 -24.43 24.49
C GLY A 23 1.00 -25.25 23.25
N MET A 24 1.03 -24.62 22.07
CA MET A 24 0.73 -25.30 20.80
C MET A 24 1.78 -26.35 20.44
N ALA A 25 3.07 -26.08 20.69
CA ALA A 25 4.14 -27.05 20.47
C ALA A 25 4.00 -28.28 21.38
N ALA A 26 3.65 -28.06 22.64
CA ALA A 26 3.38 -29.15 23.59
C ALA A 26 2.17 -30.00 23.13
N LEU A 27 1.10 -29.36 22.66
CA LEU A 27 -0.08 -30.01 22.12
C LEU A 27 0.25 -30.82 20.86
N ALA A 28 1.01 -30.22 19.93
CA ALA A 28 1.44 -30.91 18.71
C ALA A 28 2.27 -32.16 19.02
N THR A 29 3.17 -32.08 19.99
CA THR A 29 3.96 -33.24 20.44
C THR A 29 3.05 -34.33 21.05
N GLN A 30 2.09 -33.96 21.87
CA GLN A 30 1.14 -34.88 22.47
C GLN A 30 0.23 -35.54 21.42
N LEU A 31 -0.23 -34.78 20.44
CA LEU A 31 -1.02 -35.28 19.31
C LEU A 31 -0.22 -36.23 18.43
N GLN A 32 1.06 -35.93 18.16
CA GLN A 32 1.97 -36.85 17.44
C GLN A 32 2.21 -38.14 18.23
N THR A 33 2.33 -38.09 19.53
CA THR A 33 2.50 -39.25 20.38
C THR A 33 1.22 -40.11 20.35
N SER A 34 0.05 -39.50 20.51
CA SER A 34 -1.25 -40.19 20.40
C SER A 34 -1.48 -40.76 19.00
N ALA A 35 -1.09 -40.06 17.93
CA ALA A 35 -1.18 -40.56 16.57
C ALA A 35 -0.27 -41.76 16.33
N ARG A 36 0.92 -41.80 16.95
CA ARG A 36 1.83 -42.97 16.89
C ARG A 36 1.30 -44.15 17.68
N GLU A 37 0.67 -43.93 18.83
CA GLU A 37 0.06 -44.99 19.65
C GLU A 37 -1.19 -45.60 18.96
N THR A 38 -1.90 -44.80 18.14
CA THR A 38 -3.07 -45.26 17.38
C THR A 38 -2.76 -45.80 15.98
N ALA A 39 -1.54 -45.68 15.51
CA ALA A 39 -1.11 -46.15 14.15
C ALA A 39 -1.26 -47.66 13.94
N GLY A 40 -1.62 -48.47 14.96
CA GLY A 40 -1.91 -49.88 14.89
C GLY A 40 -3.40 -50.25 14.91
N THR A 41 -4.30 -49.27 15.07
CA THR A 41 -5.74 -49.53 15.07
C THR A 41 -6.39 -49.04 13.76
N ASN A 42 -7.29 -49.85 13.20
CA ASN A 42 -7.89 -49.72 11.87
C ASN A 42 -8.84 -48.47 11.74
N SER A 43 -8.48 -47.34 12.30
CA SER A 43 -9.21 -46.11 12.21
C SER A 43 -8.63 -45.24 11.07
N ALA A 44 -8.88 -45.68 9.86
CA ALA A 44 -8.20 -45.17 8.64
C ALA A 44 -8.59 -43.78 8.17
N THR A 45 -9.45 -42.99 8.85
CA THR A 45 -9.90 -41.67 8.34
C THR A 45 -10.39 -40.73 9.43
N GLY A 46 -9.60 -40.44 10.46
CA GLY A 46 -10.03 -39.40 11.39
C GLY A 46 -9.05 -39.17 12.54
N PHE A 47 -9.00 -37.95 13.00
CA PHE A 47 -8.34 -37.57 14.23
C PHE A 47 -9.11 -38.19 15.40
N TYR A 48 -8.54 -39.25 16.03
CA TYR A 48 -9.14 -39.90 17.21
C TYR A 48 -8.63 -39.26 18.49
N LEU A 49 -9.53 -38.68 19.27
CA LEU A 49 -9.25 -38.24 20.64
C LEU A 49 -9.60 -39.39 21.58
N PRO A 50 -8.64 -39.91 22.36
CA PRO A 50 -8.97 -40.92 23.36
C PRO A 50 -9.95 -40.33 24.38
N PRO A 51 -10.97 -41.08 24.86
CA PRO A 51 -11.96 -40.60 25.84
C PRO A 51 -11.36 -39.99 27.10
N GLN A 52 -10.16 -40.45 27.49
CA GLN A 52 -9.41 -39.94 28.65
C GLN A 52 -8.92 -38.50 28.44
N ALA A 53 -8.68 -38.07 27.20
CA ALA A 53 -8.25 -36.72 26.89
C ALA A 53 -9.35 -35.67 27.26
N ASN A 54 -10.62 -36.04 27.12
CA ASN A 54 -11.74 -35.19 27.49
C ASN A 54 -11.90 -35.04 29.02
N ALA A 55 -11.26 -35.89 29.83
CA ALA A 55 -11.24 -35.82 31.27
C ALA A 55 -10.08 -34.99 31.83
N ASP A 56 -9.05 -34.73 31.02
CA ASP A 56 -7.92 -33.88 31.43
C ASP A 56 -8.31 -32.40 31.28
N ARG A 57 -8.38 -31.71 32.44
CA ARG A 57 -8.67 -30.26 32.46
C ARG A 57 -7.72 -29.43 31.59
N ARG A 58 -6.46 -29.79 31.52
CA ARG A 58 -5.48 -29.08 30.70
C ARG A 58 -5.82 -29.18 29.21
N PHE A 59 -6.26 -30.39 28.77
CA PHE A 59 -6.69 -30.61 27.41
C PHE A 59 -7.97 -29.82 27.10
N VAL A 60 -8.95 -29.85 28.00
CA VAL A 60 -10.21 -29.12 27.82
C VAL A 60 -9.98 -27.62 27.76
N ASP A 61 -9.09 -27.07 28.61
CA ASP A 61 -8.78 -25.64 28.60
C ASP A 61 -8.06 -25.20 27.33
N VAL A 62 -7.19 -26.03 26.76
CA VAL A 62 -6.56 -25.78 25.47
C VAL A 62 -7.57 -25.96 24.34
N ALA A 63 -8.39 -27.01 24.36
CA ALA A 63 -9.40 -27.26 23.34
C ALA A 63 -10.41 -26.09 23.22
N ARG A 64 -10.76 -25.45 24.35
CA ARG A 64 -11.62 -24.25 24.37
C ARG A 64 -11.05 -23.06 23.60
N GLN A 65 -9.75 -23.03 23.33
CA GLN A 65 -9.14 -21.99 22.50
C GLN A 65 -9.37 -22.25 21.00
N PHE A 66 -9.63 -23.49 20.62
CA PHE A 66 -9.78 -23.92 19.23
C PHE A 66 -11.21 -24.29 18.86
N VAL A 67 -12.06 -24.60 19.84
CA VAL A 67 -13.46 -24.95 19.63
C VAL A 67 -14.32 -23.96 20.38
N SER A 68 -15.33 -23.43 19.69
CA SER A 68 -16.32 -22.53 20.33
C SER A 68 -17.10 -23.24 21.43
N PRO A 69 -17.65 -22.52 22.44
CA PRO A 69 -18.39 -23.11 23.53
C PRO A 69 -19.63 -23.93 23.11
N ASP A 70 -20.21 -23.58 21.96
CA ASP A 70 -21.36 -24.27 21.35
C ASP A 70 -20.95 -25.47 20.48
N GLY A 71 -19.66 -25.71 20.29
CA GLY A 71 -19.12 -26.81 19.51
C GLY A 71 -19.29 -26.70 17.98
N HIS A 72 -19.84 -25.58 17.48
CA HIS A 72 -20.14 -25.41 16.04
C HIS A 72 -19.02 -24.75 15.23
N THR A 73 -18.05 -24.17 15.88
CA THR A 73 -16.92 -23.51 15.20
C THR A 73 -15.60 -24.09 15.69
N VAL A 74 -14.73 -24.46 14.74
CA VAL A 74 -13.38 -24.94 15.02
C VAL A 74 -12.37 -24.02 14.36
N ARG A 75 -11.34 -23.64 15.11
CA ARG A 75 -10.24 -22.80 14.64
C ARG A 75 -8.96 -23.63 14.49
N TYR A 76 -8.33 -23.53 13.36
CA TYR A 76 -6.98 -24.09 13.12
C TYR A 76 -5.95 -22.96 13.13
N ALA A 77 -4.85 -23.14 13.86
CA ALA A 77 -3.72 -22.23 13.83
C ALA A 77 -2.70 -22.73 12.79
N ILE A 78 -2.44 -21.92 11.80
CA ILE A 78 -1.45 -22.19 10.75
C ILE A 78 -0.30 -21.22 10.92
N GLN A 79 0.89 -21.74 11.14
CA GLN A 79 2.12 -20.96 11.26
C GLN A 79 2.91 -21.04 9.97
N THR A 80 3.33 -19.90 9.45
CA THR A 80 4.20 -19.79 8.27
C THR A 80 5.51 -19.10 8.63
N SER A 81 6.56 -19.36 7.86
CA SER A 81 7.84 -18.67 7.95
C SER A 81 7.92 -17.42 7.08
N PHE A 82 6.87 -17.11 6.30
CA PHE A 82 6.84 -15.92 5.46
C PHE A 82 6.63 -14.65 6.29
N ASP A 83 7.17 -13.54 5.81
CA ASP A 83 6.86 -12.22 6.37
C ASP A 83 5.35 -11.98 6.22
N PRO A 84 4.62 -11.60 7.28
CA PRO A 84 3.17 -11.35 7.21
C PRO A 84 2.75 -10.28 6.19
N TYR A 85 3.67 -9.39 5.79
CA TYR A 85 3.44 -8.35 4.79
C TYR A 85 3.83 -8.76 3.37
N SER A 86 4.42 -9.95 3.21
CA SER A 86 4.88 -10.42 1.90
C SER A 86 3.71 -10.90 1.02
N THR A 87 3.93 -10.82 -0.28
CA THR A 87 2.98 -11.33 -1.29
C THR A 87 2.76 -12.83 -1.14
N GLU A 88 3.80 -13.58 -0.76
CA GLU A 88 3.73 -15.03 -0.55
C GLU A 88 2.84 -15.39 0.64
N ALA A 89 2.90 -14.62 1.74
CA ALA A 89 2.04 -14.85 2.90
C ALA A 89 0.56 -14.60 2.57
N MET A 90 0.28 -13.56 1.78
CA MET A 90 -1.07 -13.25 1.31
C MET A 90 -1.61 -14.33 0.37
N GLN A 91 -0.81 -14.77 -0.61
CA GLN A 91 -1.17 -15.85 -1.53
C GLN A 91 -1.37 -17.20 -0.81
N LEU A 92 -0.57 -17.47 0.23
CA LEU A 92 -0.75 -18.65 1.05
C LEU A 92 -2.09 -18.62 1.78
N ALA A 93 -2.52 -17.49 2.32
CA ALA A 93 -3.81 -17.34 2.99
C ALA A 93 -4.98 -17.63 2.04
N ASP A 94 -4.92 -17.12 0.81
CA ASP A 94 -5.91 -17.40 -0.24
C ASP A 94 -5.88 -18.90 -0.61
N THR A 95 -4.69 -19.48 -0.83
CA THR A 95 -4.53 -20.89 -1.18
C THR A 95 -5.09 -21.83 -0.10
N ILE A 96 -4.87 -21.51 1.18
CA ILE A 96 -5.41 -22.27 2.31
C ILE A 96 -6.94 -22.27 2.26
N THR A 97 -7.54 -21.10 2.01
CA THR A 97 -8.99 -20.97 1.90
C THR A 97 -9.53 -21.79 0.74
N ASP A 98 -8.92 -21.70 -0.43
CA ASP A 98 -9.35 -22.41 -1.63
C ASP A 98 -9.22 -23.93 -1.46
N VAL A 99 -8.11 -24.41 -0.92
CA VAL A 99 -7.90 -25.85 -0.64
C VAL A 99 -8.92 -26.36 0.38
N ALA A 100 -9.17 -25.60 1.45
CA ALA A 100 -10.14 -25.97 2.46
C ALA A 100 -11.58 -26.01 1.91
N LEU A 101 -11.94 -25.05 1.04
CA LEU A 101 -13.22 -25.04 0.34
C LEU A 101 -13.35 -26.21 -0.65
N ALA A 102 -12.29 -26.53 -1.39
CA ALA A 102 -12.26 -27.65 -2.32
C ALA A 102 -12.35 -29.02 -1.64
N ALA A 103 -11.92 -29.12 -0.40
CA ALA A 103 -11.98 -30.35 0.40
C ALA A 103 -13.37 -30.64 1.01
N ARG A 104 -14.33 -29.70 0.99
CA ARG A 104 -15.68 -29.85 1.60
C ARG A 104 -16.60 -30.88 0.93
N PRO A 105 -16.66 -30.99 -0.41
CA PRO A 105 -17.62 -31.87 -1.06
C PRO A 105 -17.52 -33.33 -0.58
N ASN A 106 -18.68 -33.96 -0.37
CA ASN A 106 -18.81 -35.34 0.12
C ASN A 106 -18.22 -35.60 1.52
N THR A 107 -18.11 -34.58 2.34
CA THR A 107 -17.70 -34.68 3.75
C THR A 107 -18.82 -34.19 4.68
N THR A 108 -18.67 -34.43 5.98
CA THR A 108 -19.57 -33.88 7.01
C THR A 108 -19.49 -32.35 7.13
N LEU A 109 -18.49 -31.73 6.49
CA LEU A 109 -18.27 -30.29 6.49
C LEU A 109 -18.79 -29.62 5.19
N GLN A 110 -19.56 -30.33 4.37
CA GLN A 110 -20.06 -29.82 3.09
C GLN A 110 -20.76 -28.47 3.21
N ASP A 111 -21.58 -28.28 4.24
CA ASP A 111 -22.34 -27.06 4.48
C ASP A 111 -21.64 -26.08 5.45
N SER A 112 -20.39 -26.37 5.83
CA SER A 112 -19.64 -25.51 6.73
C SER A 112 -19.17 -24.23 6.05
N ASN A 113 -19.13 -23.13 6.78
CA ASN A 113 -18.47 -21.90 6.34
C ASN A 113 -17.01 -21.94 6.74
N ILE A 114 -16.11 -21.79 5.77
CA ILE A 114 -14.66 -21.77 5.98
C ILE A 114 -14.16 -20.38 5.65
N ALA A 115 -13.43 -19.77 6.58
CA ALA A 115 -12.80 -18.48 6.39
C ALA A 115 -11.40 -18.50 7.00
N THR A 116 -10.46 -17.85 6.31
CA THR A 116 -9.11 -17.62 6.83
C THR A 116 -9.08 -16.27 7.52
N ALA A 117 -8.49 -16.23 8.71
CA ALA A 117 -8.31 -15.01 9.48
C ALA A 117 -6.83 -14.87 9.88
N GLY A 118 -6.41 -13.65 10.11
CA GLY A 118 -5.04 -13.33 10.50
C GLY A 118 -4.48 -12.20 9.66
N PHE A 119 -3.29 -11.76 10.02
CA PHE A 119 -2.68 -10.57 9.41
C PHE A 119 -2.49 -10.71 7.88
N PRO A 120 -1.98 -11.83 7.35
CA PRO A 120 -1.87 -12.02 5.89
C PRO A 120 -3.22 -12.02 5.17
N ALA A 121 -4.25 -12.63 5.73
CA ALA A 121 -5.59 -12.65 5.13
C ALA A 121 -6.22 -11.25 5.08
N ILE A 122 -6.09 -10.47 6.17
CA ILE A 122 -6.56 -9.08 6.21
C ILE A 122 -5.82 -8.23 5.17
N ASN A 123 -4.50 -8.41 5.04
CA ASN A 123 -3.72 -7.68 4.02
C ASN A 123 -4.11 -8.09 2.60
N ALA A 124 -4.39 -9.36 2.34
CA ALA A 124 -4.88 -9.83 1.05
C ALA A 124 -6.22 -9.20 0.68
N ASP A 125 -7.17 -9.16 1.61
CA ASP A 125 -8.47 -8.52 1.41
C ASP A 125 -8.34 -7.01 1.18
N LEU A 126 -7.52 -6.32 1.99
CA LEU A 126 -7.25 -4.90 1.81
C LEU A 126 -6.58 -4.60 0.46
N GLN A 127 -5.60 -5.41 0.05
CA GLN A 127 -4.95 -5.27 -1.25
C GLN A 127 -5.96 -5.43 -2.39
N ARG A 128 -6.84 -6.42 -2.31
CA ARG A 128 -7.87 -6.66 -3.33
C ARG A 128 -8.83 -5.47 -3.44
N LEU A 129 -9.42 -5.05 -2.31
CA LEU A 129 -10.32 -3.91 -2.25
C LEU A 129 -9.67 -2.63 -2.77
N LEU A 130 -8.47 -2.30 -2.28
CA LEU A 130 -7.77 -1.09 -2.70
C LEU A 130 -7.28 -1.14 -4.15
N THR A 131 -6.99 -2.32 -4.71
CA THR A 131 -6.62 -2.44 -6.12
C THR A 131 -7.83 -2.21 -7.03
N GLU A 132 -9.00 -2.70 -6.65
CA GLU A 132 -10.26 -2.44 -7.37
C GLU A 132 -10.63 -0.97 -7.29
N ASP A 133 -10.59 -0.39 -6.10
CA ASP A 133 -10.93 1.00 -5.86
C ASP A 133 -9.89 1.98 -6.43
N PHE A 134 -8.63 1.58 -6.56
CA PHE A 134 -7.56 2.45 -7.05
C PHE A 134 -7.84 3.02 -8.44
N ARG A 135 -8.38 2.21 -9.35
CA ARG A 135 -8.73 2.68 -10.70
C ARG A 135 -9.80 3.76 -10.64
N LEU A 136 -10.83 3.55 -9.83
CA LEU A 136 -11.90 4.52 -9.64
C LEU A 136 -11.37 5.79 -8.98
N LEU A 137 -10.59 5.65 -7.91
CA LEU A 137 -9.98 6.77 -7.19
C LEU A 137 -9.04 7.57 -8.09
N ALA A 138 -8.19 6.91 -8.87
CA ALA A 138 -7.27 7.57 -9.78
C ALA A 138 -8.03 8.35 -10.88
N LEU A 139 -9.01 7.73 -11.51
CA LEU A 139 -9.85 8.39 -12.52
C LEU A 139 -10.64 9.56 -11.93
N ALA A 140 -11.26 9.36 -10.77
CA ALA A 140 -12.03 10.41 -10.10
C ALA A 140 -11.12 11.59 -9.71
N THR A 141 -9.97 11.32 -9.09
CA THR A 141 -9.00 12.35 -8.69
C THR A 141 -8.49 13.13 -9.89
N LEU A 142 -8.03 12.47 -10.94
CA LEU A 142 -7.54 13.13 -12.15
C LEU A 142 -8.64 13.92 -12.85
N THR A 143 -9.87 13.42 -12.87
CA THR A 143 -11.03 14.12 -13.46
C THR A 143 -11.36 15.38 -12.66
N ILE A 144 -11.45 15.27 -11.33
CA ILE A 144 -11.75 16.41 -10.46
C ILE A 144 -10.64 17.47 -10.56
N VAL A 145 -9.37 17.07 -10.45
CA VAL A 145 -8.23 17.99 -10.62
C VAL A 145 -8.25 18.63 -11.99
N GLY A 146 -8.50 17.84 -13.05
CA GLY A 146 -8.63 18.34 -14.43
C GLY A 146 -9.74 19.38 -14.56
N LEU A 147 -10.92 19.12 -14.00
CA LEU A 147 -12.04 20.06 -14.02
C LEU A 147 -11.71 21.36 -13.26
N ILE A 148 -11.09 21.24 -12.10
CA ILE A 148 -10.66 22.42 -11.31
C ILE A 148 -9.67 23.26 -12.14
N LEU A 149 -8.67 22.61 -12.74
CA LEU A 149 -7.69 23.31 -13.60
C LEU A 149 -8.35 23.96 -14.82
N ILE A 150 -9.30 23.28 -15.49
CA ILE A 150 -10.05 23.83 -16.62
C ILE A 150 -10.84 25.08 -16.20
N LEU A 151 -11.55 25.01 -15.08
CA LEU A 151 -12.33 26.14 -14.56
C LEU A 151 -11.45 27.32 -14.20
N LEU A 152 -10.34 27.06 -13.53
CA LEU A 152 -9.42 28.10 -13.06
C LEU A 152 -8.68 28.76 -14.22
N LEU A 153 -8.14 27.95 -15.15
CA LEU A 153 -7.36 28.45 -16.27
C LEU A 153 -8.22 28.90 -17.44
N ARG A 154 -9.52 28.55 -17.42
CA ARG A 154 -10.45 28.77 -18.56
C ARG A 154 -9.85 28.34 -19.89
N ALA A 155 -9.15 27.22 -19.89
CA ALA A 155 -8.45 26.60 -21.00
C ALA A 155 -8.60 25.10 -20.93
N LEU A 156 -8.48 24.39 -22.04
CA LEU A 156 -8.54 22.93 -22.10
C LEU A 156 -7.14 22.30 -22.29
N ILE A 157 -6.31 22.92 -23.10
CA ILE A 157 -5.02 22.33 -23.47
C ILE A 157 -4.00 22.40 -22.32
N ALA A 158 -3.94 23.53 -21.60
CA ALA A 158 -3.02 23.65 -20.46
C ALA A 158 -3.28 22.60 -19.37
N PRO A 159 -4.51 22.42 -18.86
CA PRO A 159 -4.81 21.36 -17.90
C PRO A 159 -4.43 19.96 -18.39
N LEU A 160 -4.65 19.66 -19.67
CA LEU A 160 -4.39 18.33 -20.21
C LEU A 160 -2.90 17.96 -20.16
N TYR A 161 -2.02 18.85 -20.63
CA TYR A 161 -0.59 18.54 -20.55
C TYR A 161 -0.05 18.60 -19.10
N LEU A 162 -0.63 19.44 -18.23
CA LEU A 162 -0.27 19.45 -16.82
C LEU A 162 -0.61 18.12 -16.12
N LEU A 163 -1.81 17.58 -16.35
CA LEU A 163 -2.18 16.25 -15.87
C LEU A 163 -1.24 15.18 -16.44
N GLY A 164 -0.92 15.26 -17.74
CA GLY A 164 0.04 14.37 -18.36
C GLY A 164 1.42 14.41 -17.69
N THR A 165 1.91 15.59 -17.31
CA THR A 165 3.20 15.71 -16.58
C THR A 165 3.14 15.17 -15.17
N VAL A 166 2.01 15.27 -14.47
CA VAL A 166 1.82 14.69 -13.13
C VAL A 166 1.85 13.14 -13.21
N ILE A 167 1.15 12.55 -14.19
CA ILE A 167 1.17 11.10 -14.42
C ILE A 167 2.58 10.64 -14.78
N LEU A 168 3.26 11.37 -15.67
CA LEU A 168 4.64 11.06 -16.06
C LEU A 168 5.59 11.11 -14.86
N ASN A 169 5.45 12.11 -13.99
CA ASN A 169 6.24 12.23 -12.78
C ASN A 169 6.02 11.07 -11.81
N TYR A 170 4.76 10.72 -11.58
CA TYR A 170 4.40 9.58 -10.73
C TYR A 170 4.99 8.27 -11.27
N THR A 171 4.81 8.00 -12.57
CA THR A 171 5.32 6.77 -13.17
C THR A 171 6.84 6.71 -13.19
N ALA A 172 7.52 7.84 -13.41
CA ALA A 172 8.97 7.93 -13.34
C ALA A 172 9.48 7.68 -11.91
N ALA A 173 8.89 8.32 -10.91
CA ALA A 173 9.25 8.12 -9.50
C ALA A 173 9.05 6.67 -9.05
N LEU A 174 7.90 6.07 -9.41
CA LEU A 174 7.62 4.67 -9.12
C LEU A 174 8.58 3.74 -9.85
N GLY A 175 8.88 4.00 -11.13
CA GLY A 175 9.85 3.23 -11.91
C GLY A 175 11.26 3.25 -11.30
N ILE A 176 11.74 4.41 -10.84
CA ILE A 176 13.01 4.52 -10.11
C ILE A 176 12.94 3.75 -8.79
N GLY A 177 11.81 3.82 -8.06
CA GLY A 177 11.58 3.04 -6.85
C GLY A 177 11.66 1.53 -7.12
N VAL A 178 10.99 1.03 -8.17
CA VAL A 178 11.06 -0.38 -8.60
C VAL A 178 12.51 -0.77 -8.90
N LEU A 179 13.24 0.05 -9.62
CA LEU A 179 14.64 -0.20 -9.97
C LEU A 179 15.51 -0.30 -8.70
N ILE A 180 15.33 0.60 -7.75
CA ILE A 180 16.11 0.60 -6.51
C ILE A 180 15.74 -0.60 -5.64
N PHE A 181 14.47 -0.79 -5.32
CA PHE A 181 14.05 -1.81 -4.36
C PHE A 181 14.12 -3.22 -4.95
N GLN A 182 13.56 -3.44 -6.14
CA GLN A 182 13.48 -4.80 -6.69
C GLN A 182 14.78 -5.25 -7.37
N HIS A 183 15.49 -4.35 -8.09
CA HIS A 183 16.68 -4.74 -8.83
C HIS A 183 17.98 -4.58 -8.05
N ILE A 184 18.13 -3.49 -7.26
CA ILE A 184 19.36 -3.23 -6.50
C ILE A 184 19.29 -3.87 -5.13
N LEU A 185 18.26 -3.58 -4.34
CA LEU A 185 18.11 -4.05 -2.96
C LEU A 185 17.50 -5.45 -2.85
N LYS A 186 16.93 -5.98 -3.93
CA LYS A 186 16.25 -7.30 -3.98
C LYS A 186 15.13 -7.44 -2.97
N THR A 187 14.41 -6.37 -2.70
CA THR A 187 13.25 -6.31 -1.80
C THR A 187 12.00 -5.98 -2.58
N GLU A 188 10.87 -6.58 -2.23
CA GLU A 188 9.60 -6.26 -2.86
C GLU A 188 9.10 -4.88 -2.44
N ILE A 189 8.40 -4.21 -3.35
CA ILE A 189 7.65 -3.00 -3.01
C ILE A 189 6.35 -3.42 -2.34
N ALA A 190 6.13 -2.93 -1.12
CA ALA A 190 4.90 -3.20 -0.40
C ALA A 190 3.69 -2.63 -1.16
N TRP A 191 2.63 -3.40 -1.23
CA TRP A 191 1.43 -3.09 -2.04
C TRP A 191 0.78 -1.71 -1.77
N PRO A 192 0.84 -1.09 -0.56
CA PRO A 192 0.26 0.23 -0.34
C PRO A 192 1.10 1.38 -0.91
N VAL A 193 2.39 1.14 -1.18
CA VAL A 193 3.34 2.19 -1.59
C VAL A 193 2.96 2.89 -2.89
N PRO A 194 2.57 2.19 -3.97
CA PRO A 194 2.15 2.85 -5.21
C PRO A 194 0.93 3.76 -5.02
N LEU A 195 -0.05 3.32 -4.21
CA LEU A 195 -1.25 4.10 -3.91
C LEU A 195 -0.90 5.39 -3.13
N LEU A 196 -0.11 5.26 -2.07
CA LEU A 196 0.31 6.41 -1.25
C LEU A 196 1.14 7.40 -2.06
N ALA A 197 2.08 6.90 -2.87
CA ALA A 197 2.88 7.75 -3.75
C ALA A 197 2.00 8.48 -4.78
N PHE A 198 1.00 7.80 -5.37
CA PHE A 198 0.06 8.42 -6.30
C PHE A 198 -0.69 9.58 -5.66
N ILE A 199 -1.31 9.35 -4.51
CA ILE A 199 -2.11 10.38 -3.83
C ILE A 199 -1.26 11.62 -3.54
N VAL A 200 -0.08 11.44 -2.96
CA VAL A 200 0.78 12.57 -2.57
C VAL A 200 1.33 13.29 -3.80
N LEU A 201 1.89 12.57 -4.78
CA LEU A 201 2.50 13.19 -5.95
C LEU A 201 1.48 13.89 -6.86
N VAL A 202 0.27 13.33 -6.99
CA VAL A 202 -0.82 13.98 -7.75
C VAL A 202 -1.30 15.25 -7.05
N ALA A 203 -1.55 15.19 -5.74
CA ALA A 203 -2.01 16.35 -4.97
C ALA A 203 -0.98 17.49 -5.04
N VAL A 204 0.27 17.20 -4.70
CA VAL A 204 1.36 18.20 -4.70
C VAL A 204 1.67 18.70 -6.11
N GLY A 205 1.70 17.78 -7.10
CA GLY A 205 1.94 18.13 -8.50
C GLY A 205 0.87 19.07 -9.04
N ALA A 206 -0.40 18.82 -8.72
CA ALA A 206 -1.52 19.66 -9.15
C ALA A 206 -1.45 21.07 -8.55
N ASP A 207 -1.25 21.18 -7.24
CA ASP A 207 -1.20 22.49 -6.54
C ASP A 207 -0.09 23.39 -7.06
N TYR A 208 1.08 22.86 -7.20
CA TYR A 208 2.21 23.64 -7.69
C TYR A 208 2.13 23.94 -9.20
N ASN A 209 1.59 23.03 -10.00
CA ASN A 209 1.34 23.28 -11.42
C ASN A 209 0.34 24.41 -11.59
N MET A 210 -0.68 24.49 -10.74
CA MET A 210 -1.64 25.56 -10.72
C MET A 210 -0.95 26.93 -10.46
N LEU A 211 -0.06 26.99 -9.46
CA LEU A 211 0.69 28.19 -9.14
C LEU A 211 1.58 28.64 -10.31
N LEU A 212 2.32 27.71 -10.90
CA LEU A 212 3.23 27.98 -12.02
C LEU A 212 2.47 28.51 -13.23
N ILE A 213 1.39 27.84 -13.61
CA ILE A 213 0.68 28.16 -14.86
C ILE A 213 -0.19 29.40 -14.74
N SER A 214 -0.73 29.72 -13.56
CA SER A 214 -1.44 30.99 -13.32
C SER A 214 -0.49 32.17 -13.46
N ARG A 215 0.71 32.09 -12.90
CA ARG A 215 1.75 33.09 -13.09
C ARG A 215 2.23 33.18 -14.54
N LEU A 216 2.40 32.05 -15.19
CA LEU A 216 2.75 32.03 -16.60
C LEU A 216 1.72 32.77 -17.46
N ARG A 217 0.43 32.58 -17.17
CA ARG A 217 -0.65 33.28 -17.86
C ARG A 217 -0.58 34.80 -17.65
N GLU A 218 -0.37 35.25 -16.41
CA GLU A 218 -0.24 36.66 -16.07
C GLU A 218 0.93 37.32 -16.80
N GLU A 219 2.09 36.66 -16.86
CA GLU A 219 3.32 37.21 -17.44
C GLU A 219 3.39 37.06 -18.98
N SER A 220 2.52 36.23 -19.59
CA SER A 220 2.57 35.89 -21.03
C SER A 220 1.75 36.83 -21.91
N GLN A 221 1.12 37.89 -21.37
CA GLN A 221 0.18 38.74 -22.10
C GLN A 221 0.75 39.33 -23.42
N ASN A 222 2.05 39.62 -23.51
CA ASN A 222 2.68 40.16 -24.69
C ASN A 222 3.53 39.15 -25.47
N ASN A 223 4.23 38.26 -24.77
CA ASN A 223 5.11 37.25 -25.39
C ASN A 223 5.33 36.09 -24.45
N ILE A 224 4.92 34.89 -24.91
CA ILE A 224 4.97 33.68 -24.07
C ILE A 224 6.38 33.31 -23.66
N ARG A 225 7.40 33.51 -24.52
CA ARG A 225 8.81 33.22 -24.18
C ARG A 225 9.32 34.10 -23.06
N ILE A 226 8.98 35.40 -23.08
CA ILE A 226 9.34 36.36 -22.03
C ILE A 226 8.54 36.02 -20.75
N GLY A 227 7.26 35.67 -20.88
CA GLY A 227 6.43 35.23 -19.77
C GLY A 227 7.01 34.01 -19.07
N VAL A 228 7.43 32.98 -19.81
CA VAL A 228 8.09 31.79 -19.25
C VAL A 228 9.36 32.15 -18.48
N LEU A 229 10.24 32.97 -19.07
CA LEU A 229 11.50 33.40 -18.40
C LEU A 229 11.19 34.15 -17.10
N ARG A 230 10.27 35.10 -17.10
CA ARG A 230 9.88 35.86 -15.91
C ARG A 230 9.24 35.00 -14.84
N THR A 231 8.37 34.09 -15.24
CA THR A 231 7.73 33.16 -14.32
C THR A 231 8.77 32.27 -13.63
N VAL A 232 9.65 31.65 -14.39
CA VAL A 232 10.71 30.77 -13.83
C VAL A 232 11.66 31.55 -12.93
N THR A 233 12.04 32.79 -13.28
CA THR A 233 12.92 33.60 -12.44
C THR A 233 12.26 34.08 -11.16
N ASN A 234 11.00 34.52 -11.23
CA ASN A 234 10.31 35.14 -10.09
C ASN A 234 9.73 34.08 -9.10
N THR A 235 9.25 32.95 -9.61
CA THR A 235 8.62 31.92 -8.76
C THR A 235 9.54 30.69 -8.54
N GLY A 236 10.58 30.54 -9.33
CA GLY A 236 11.44 29.36 -9.30
C GLY A 236 12.10 29.12 -7.94
N SER A 237 12.61 30.18 -7.28
CA SER A 237 13.27 30.05 -5.98
C SER A 237 12.32 29.56 -4.88
N VAL A 238 11.10 30.08 -4.86
CA VAL A 238 10.08 29.69 -3.86
C VAL A 238 9.64 28.25 -4.09
N ILE A 239 9.34 27.88 -5.32
CA ILE A 239 8.93 26.54 -5.69
C ILE A 239 10.04 25.53 -5.41
N THR A 240 11.28 25.87 -5.77
CA THR A 240 12.42 24.97 -5.57
C THR A 240 12.74 24.76 -4.11
N SER A 241 12.72 25.83 -3.28
CA SER A 241 12.95 25.69 -1.84
C SER A 241 11.86 24.89 -1.15
N ALA A 242 10.60 25.12 -1.48
CA ALA A 242 9.48 24.37 -0.93
C ALA A 242 9.53 22.89 -1.34
N GLY A 243 9.83 22.60 -2.63
CA GLY A 243 9.97 21.24 -3.13
C GLY A 243 11.14 20.49 -2.48
N LEU A 244 12.28 21.18 -2.27
CA LEU A 244 13.46 20.60 -1.62
C LEU A 244 13.18 20.29 -0.13
N ILE A 245 12.54 21.20 0.59
CA ILE A 245 12.16 20.99 2.00
C ILE A 245 11.21 19.81 2.12
N PHE A 246 10.21 19.74 1.24
CA PHE A 246 9.25 18.63 1.27
C PHE A 246 9.91 17.30 0.90
N ALA A 247 10.75 17.26 -0.14
CA ALA A 247 11.51 16.07 -0.48
C ALA A 247 12.42 15.61 0.68
N ALA A 248 13.13 16.54 1.34
CA ALA A 248 13.94 16.23 2.51
C ALA A 248 13.10 15.68 3.67
N SER A 249 11.88 16.21 3.89
CA SER A 249 10.95 15.68 4.89
C SER A 249 10.52 14.25 4.56
N MET A 250 10.25 13.94 3.29
CA MET A 250 9.93 12.58 2.86
C MET A 250 11.11 11.62 3.02
N PHE A 251 12.33 12.05 2.67
CA PHE A 251 13.53 11.27 2.95
C PHE A 251 13.76 11.04 4.45
N GLY A 252 13.28 11.94 5.33
CA GLY A 252 13.30 11.72 6.78
C GLY A 252 12.55 10.46 7.22
N LEU A 253 11.54 10.00 6.48
CA LEU A 253 10.83 8.75 6.75
C LEU A 253 11.74 7.52 6.62
N MET A 254 12.84 7.63 5.87
CA MET A 254 13.82 6.54 5.70
C MET A 254 14.64 6.27 6.97
N ALA A 255 14.65 7.20 7.92
CA ALA A 255 15.31 6.99 9.21
C ALA A 255 14.54 6.03 10.13
N GLY A 256 13.30 5.67 9.78
CA GLY A 256 12.47 4.72 10.52
C GLY A 256 12.82 3.27 10.21
N SER A 257 12.44 2.37 11.12
CA SER A 257 12.64 0.91 10.98
C SER A 257 11.53 0.21 10.17
N ILE A 258 10.47 0.93 9.79
CA ILE A 258 9.33 0.36 9.06
C ILE A 258 9.61 0.42 7.55
N SER A 259 9.73 -0.73 6.90
CA SER A 259 10.06 -0.85 5.47
C SER A 259 9.14 -0.04 4.56
N ILE A 260 7.83 -0.06 4.81
CA ILE A 260 6.85 0.71 4.03
C ILE A 260 7.16 2.20 4.07
N MET A 261 7.51 2.75 5.24
CA MET A 261 7.82 4.17 5.39
C MET A 261 9.10 4.55 4.62
N THR A 262 10.10 3.67 4.63
CA THR A 262 11.34 3.85 3.84
C THR A 262 11.03 3.88 2.35
N GLN A 263 10.20 2.97 1.86
CA GLN A 263 9.82 2.90 0.45
C GLN A 263 9.00 4.13 0.02
N VAL A 264 7.98 4.49 0.81
CA VAL A 264 7.15 5.68 0.57
C VAL A 264 8.00 6.94 0.58
N GLY A 265 8.86 7.10 1.60
CA GLY A 265 9.74 8.25 1.75
C GLY A 265 10.68 8.43 0.55
N LEU A 266 11.30 7.34 0.09
CA LEU A 266 12.20 7.37 -1.05
C LEU A 266 11.46 7.72 -2.36
N ILE A 267 10.38 7.02 -2.66
CA ILE A 267 9.65 7.19 -3.93
C ILE A 267 9.03 8.57 -4.02
N ILE A 268 8.38 9.04 -2.95
CA ILE A 268 7.77 10.37 -2.92
C ILE A 268 8.87 11.44 -2.96
N GLY A 269 9.95 11.26 -2.19
CA GLY A 269 11.08 12.20 -2.18
C GLY A 269 11.70 12.36 -3.56
N ILE A 270 11.97 11.26 -4.27
CA ILE A 270 12.45 11.29 -5.67
C ILE A 270 11.42 11.97 -6.58
N GLY A 271 10.14 11.62 -6.47
CA GLY A 271 9.07 12.22 -7.27
C GLY A 271 8.99 13.74 -7.09
N LEU A 272 9.13 14.23 -5.85
CA LEU A 272 9.16 15.66 -5.55
C LEU A 272 10.39 16.36 -6.15
N LEU A 273 11.56 15.72 -6.13
CA LEU A 273 12.76 16.26 -6.80
C LEU A 273 12.60 16.27 -8.31
N LEU A 274 12.10 15.20 -8.92
CA LEU A 274 11.83 15.15 -10.36
C LEU A 274 10.82 16.22 -10.76
N ASP A 275 9.75 16.39 -10.00
CA ASP A 275 8.75 17.41 -10.25
C ASP A 275 9.36 18.82 -10.17
N THR A 276 10.13 19.08 -9.12
CA THR A 276 10.73 20.39 -8.87
C THR A 276 11.79 20.77 -9.91
N PHE A 277 12.72 19.86 -10.21
CA PHE A 277 13.88 20.19 -11.03
C PHE A 277 13.73 19.85 -12.51
N ILE A 278 12.89 18.89 -12.87
CA ILE A 278 12.72 18.45 -14.25
C ILE A 278 11.37 18.90 -14.80
N VAL A 279 10.29 18.52 -14.15
CA VAL A 279 8.94 18.76 -14.71
C VAL A 279 8.66 20.27 -14.78
N ARG A 280 8.85 20.99 -13.70
CA ARG A 280 8.51 22.43 -13.62
C ARG A 280 9.52 23.34 -14.25
N THR A 281 10.81 23.02 -14.16
CA THR A 281 11.84 23.90 -14.72
C THR A 281 12.10 23.66 -16.18
N ILE A 282 11.84 22.47 -16.69
CA ILE A 282 12.16 22.09 -18.08
C ILE A 282 10.90 21.70 -18.85
N VAL A 283 10.17 20.67 -18.40
CA VAL A 283 9.12 20.04 -19.21
C VAL A 283 7.93 20.98 -19.41
N VAL A 284 7.36 21.51 -18.33
CA VAL A 284 6.18 22.41 -18.42
C VAL A 284 6.50 23.68 -19.20
N PRO A 285 7.60 24.42 -18.94
CA PRO A 285 7.99 25.58 -19.73
C PRO A 285 8.26 25.26 -21.20
N ALA A 286 8.88 24.12 -21.50
CA ALA A 286 9.14 23.70 -22.88
C ALA A 286 7.82 23.44 -23.63
N ILE A 287 6.88 22.68 -23.02
CA ILE A 287 5.57 22.41 -23.64
C ILE A 287 4.81 23.73 -23.84
N ALA A 288 4.76 24.60 -22.82
CA ALA A 288 4.09 25.89 -22.91
C ALA A 288 4.67 26.77 -24.03
N THR A 289 5.99 26.77 -24.19
CA THR A 289 6.68 27.51 -25.25
C THR A 289 6.40 26.95 -26.64
N LEU A 290 6.35 25.62 -26.78
CA LEU A 290 6.06 24.93 -28.04
C LEU A 290 4.62 25.14 -28.49
N LEU A 291 3.67 25.05 -27.59
CA LEU A 291 2.25 25.21 -27.87
C LEU A 291 1.86 26.70 -28.02
N GLY A 292 2.61 27.60 -27.41
CA GLY A 292 2.35 29.03 -27.53
C GLY A 292 0.93 29.39 -27.07
N LYS A 293 0.27 30.24 -27.86
CA LYS A 293 -1.12 30.69 -27.60
C LYS A 293 -2.13 29.53 -27.60
N THR A 294 -1.86 28.44 -28.27
CA THR A 294 -2.75 27.27 -28.31
C THR A 294 -2.95 26.66 -26.92
N SER A 295 -1.99 26.84 -25.99
CA SER A 295 -2.13 26.38 -24.60
C SER A 295 -3.39 26.91 -23.92
N TRP A 296 -3.88 28.08 -24.34
CA TRP A 296 -5.03 28.76 -23.74
C TRP A 296 -6.37 28.51 -24.46
N TRP A 297 -6.39 27.66 -25.49
CA TRP A 297 -7.63 27.37 -26.20
C TRP A 297 -8.70 26.82 -25.24
N PRO A 298 -9.99 27.26 -25.32
CA PRO A 298 -10.60 28.08 -26.37
C PRO A 298 -10.46 29.60 -26.15
N ASN A 299 -9.93 30.08 -25.03
CA ASN A 299 -9.90 31.49 -24.67
C ASN A 299 -8.57 32.18 -25.09
N ASN A 300 -8.28 32.18 -26.40
CA ASN A 300 -7.03 32.73 -26.95
C ASN A 300 -6.96 34.26 -26.99
N GLU A 301 -8.09 34.96 -26.76
CA GLU A 301 -8.18 36.41 -26.93
C GLU A 301 -7.66 37.22 -25.73
N THR A 302 -7.37 36.57 -24.60
CA THR A 302 -6.96 37.24 -23.36
C THR A 302 -5.47 37.14 -23.07
N VAL A 303 -4.65 36.70 -24.04
CA VAL A 303 -3.19 36.54 -23.88
C VAL A 303 -2.43 37.15 -25.06
#